data_2f4047968c3114e0b1df31a89b1cd538
#
_entry.id   2f4047968c3114e0b1df31a89b1cd538
#
_cell.length_a   1.000
_cell.length_b   1.000
_cell.length_c   1.000
_cell.angle_alpha   90.00
_cell.angle_beta   90.00
_cell.angle_gamma   90.00
#
_symmetry.space_group_name_H-M   'P 1'
#
loop_
_entity.id
_entity.type
_entity.pdbx_description
1 polymer ?
#
loop_
_entity_poly.entity_id
_entity_poly.type
_entity_poly.pdbx_seq_one_letter_code
_entity_poly.pdbx_strand_id
1 'polypeptide(L)'
;MKKDLENIKEIINILKNVESLNEYKENNSKAYEDNLYIIEQFSKLLARESINYKEPELEELDKSLNELSEKHEDLKEFVNKVKIEVQVWLFTKQLVEDVTKIINEPNLEKYQLEQDKEYDKQIGRIIDNYNYIKENTKYDSLELYLATKKINELMSTHKELKGMCEELLYSNEHKKVDLDELKKQREQNHEAQLKNDKLESNLKALSVEITDYYKKPGFDNKKYKDFSNRLADYDTELKKLKDNMPEEQYNRILDEFYRAQGNLEALNQEMLKQIKQAEEQEIRGNFTL
;
A
#
# COMPACT_ATOMS: atom_id res chain seq x y z
N MET A 1 -0.38 5.39 -34.92
CA MET A 1 1.05 5.42 -34.47
C MET A 1 2.03 5.70 -35.60
N LYS A 2 2.38 4.76 -36.51
CA LYS A 2 3.42 5.02 -37.55
C LYS A 2 3.16 6.26 -38.40
N LYS A 3 1.91 6.44 -38.87
CA LYS A 3 1.54 7.60 -39.67
C LYS A 3 1.66 8.92 -38.88
N ASP A 4 1.35 8.90 -37.61
CA ASP A 4 1.41 10.08 -36.75
C ASP A 4 2.87 10.44 -36.46
N LEU A 5 3.74 9.45 -36.22
CA LEU A 5 5.18 9.65 -36.11
C LEU A 5 5.79 10.21 -37.41
N GLU A 6 5.38 9.68 -38.58
CA GLU A 6 5.84 10.20 -39.86
C GLU A 6 5.45 11.66 -40.07
N ASN A 7 4.22 12.05 -39.73
CA ASN A 7 3.75 13.44 -39.77
C ASN A 7 4.58 14.34 -38.85
N ILE A 8 4.82 13.91 -37.61
CA ILE A 8 5.66 14.68 -36.64
C ILE A 8 7.07 14.86 -37.19
N LYS A 9 7.67 13.79 -37.71
CA LYS A 9 9.04 13.82 -38.25
C LYS A 9 9.16 14.74 -39.48
N GLU A 10 8.15 14.74 -40.33
CA GLU A 10 8.10 15.64 -41.48
C GLU A 10 8.13 17.12 -41.00
N ILE A 11 7.29 17.47 -40.01
CA ILE A 11 7.22 18.80 -39.45
C ILE A 11 8.51 19.18 -38.71
N ILE A 12 9.08 18.26 -37.92
CA ILE A 12 10.37 18.46 -37.26
C ILE A 12 11.47 18.73 -38.32
N ASN A 13 11.48 17.99 -39.42
CA ASN A 13 12.43 18.21 -40.49
C ASN A 13 12.26 19.56 -41.19
N ILE A 14 11.03 20.05 -41.37
CA ILE A 14 10.77 21.37 -41.88
C ILE A 14 11.45 22.42 -40.98
N LEU A 15 11.19 22.36 -39.67
CA LEU A 15 11.74 23.29 -38.69
C LEU A 15 13.29 23.18 -38.60
N LYS A 16 13.84 21.97 -38.63
CA LYS A 16 15.30 21.74 -38.61
C LYS A 16 16.02 22.31 -39.83
N ASN A 17 15.38 22.34 -40.98
CA ASN A 17 16.00 22.85 -42.22
C ASN A 17 15.88 24.36 -42.37
N VAL A 18 15.23 25.05 -41.48
CA VAL A 18 15.19 26.52 -41.44
C VAL A 18 16.57 27.05 -40.99
N GLU A 19 17.16 27.96 -41.76
CA GLU A 19 18.45 28.54 -41.43
C GLU A 19 18.36 29.52 -40.24
N SER A 20 17.28 30.33 -40.20
CA SER A 20 16.97 31.25 -39.11
C SER A 20 15.55 31.04 -38.64
N LEU A 21 15.39 30.52 -37.42
CA LEU A 21 14.10 30.28 -36.87
C LEU A 21 13.30 31.56 -36.59
N ASN A 22 13.99 32.62 -36.19
CA ASN A 22 13.39 33.95 -35.97
C ASN A 22 12.85 34.55 -37.27
N GLU A 23 13.61 34.47 -38.34
CA GLU A 23 13.18 34.94 -39.65
C GLU A 23 12.00 34.11 -40.19
N TYR A 24 12.04 32.78 -39.98
CA TYR A 24 10.92 31.92 -40.35
C TYR A 24 9.66 32.27 -39.56
N LYS A 25 9.78 32.51 -38.25
CA LYS A 25 8.66 32.91 -37.36
C LYS A 25 8.07 34.25 -37.77
N GLU A 26 8.92 35.26 -38.12
CA GLU A 26 8.47 36.57 -38.58
C GLU A 26 7.72 36.48 -39.90
N ASN A 27 8.25 35.74 -40.86
CA ASN A 27 7.70 35.64 -42.20
C ASN A 27 6.53 34.64 -42.32
N ASN A 28 6.43 33.66 -41.42
CA ASN A 28 5.48 32.56 -41.48
C ASN A 28 4.86 32.25 -40.08
N SER A 29 4.52 33.28 -39.32
CA SER A 29 4.11 33.17 -37.91
C SER A 29 3.01 32.08 -37.68
N LYS A 30 1.98 32.08 -38.50
CA LYS A 30 0.91 31.09 -38.40
C LYS A 30 1.39 29.67 -38.66
N ALA A 31 2.18 29.45 -39.72
CA ALA A 31 2.72 28.14 -40.04
C ALA A 31 3.69 27.65 -38.95
N TYR A 32 4.45 28.55 -38.35
CA TYR A 32 5.30 28.21 -37.19
C TYR A 32 4.49 27.76 -36.00
N GLU A 33 3.44 28.48 -35.60
CA GLU A 33 2.56 28.12 -34.48
C GLU A 33 1.81 26.83 -34.75
N ASP A 34 1.26 26.63 -35.96
CA ASP A 34 0.59 25.42 -36.37
C ASP A 34 1.54 24.21 -36.31
N ASN A 35 2.81 24.36 -36.72
CA ASN A 35 3.79 23.30 -36.65
C ASN A 35 4.11 22.90 -35.20
N LEU A 36 4.32 23.84 -34.30
CA LEU A 36 4.53 23.54 -32.88
C LEU A 36 3.30 22.87 -32.26
N TYR A 37 2.12 23.37 -32.56
CA TYR A 37 0.86 22.76 -32.10
C TYR A 37 0.71 21.31 -32.57
N ILE A 38 0.99 21.02 -33.84
CA ILE A 38 0.92 19.67 -34.40
C ILE A 38 1.93 18.75 -33.72
N ILE A 39 3.16 19.17 -33.52
CA ILE A 39 4.18 18.38 -32.80
C ILE A 39 3.66 18.05 -31.40
N GLU A 40 3.14 19.01 -30.65
CA GLU A 40 2.62 18.80 -29.30
C GLU A 40 1.43 17.82 -29.30
N GLN A 41 0.40 18.04 -30.12
CA GLN A 41 -0.80 17.22 -30.12
C GLN A 41 -0.56 15.78 -30.58
N PHE A 42 0.22 15.59 -31.65
CA PHE A 42 0.52 14.23 -32.13
C PHE A 42 1.47 13.49 -31.22
N SER A 43 2.38 14.17 -30.53
CA SER A 43 3.24 13.55 -29.52
C SER A 43 2.41 13.02 -28.34
N LYS A 44 1.41 13.79 -27.88
CA LYS A 44 0.45 13.35 -26.87
C LYS A 44 -0.38 12.17 -27.35
N LEU A 45 -0.86 12.22 -28.61
CA LEU A 45 -1.65 11.13 -29.19
C LEU A 45 -0.81 9.84 -29.27
N LEU A 46 0.43 9.93 -29.71
CA LEU A 46 1.36 8.81 -29.76
C LEU A 46 1.55 8.18 -28.36
N ALA A 47 1.77 8.99 -27.33
CA ALA A 47 1.89 8.53 -25.95
C ALA A 47 0.60 7.85 -25.45
N ARG A 48 -0.59 8.35 -25.83
CA ARG A 48 -1.87 7.75 -25.49
C ARG A 48 -2.09 6.39 -26.15
N GLU A 49 -1.64 6.22 -27.39
CA GLU A 49 -1.80 4.97 -28.15
C GLU A 49 -0.72 3.94 -27.82
N SER A 50 0.44 4.36 -27.28
CA SER A 50 1.55 3.47 -26.93
C SER A 50 1.15 2.50 -25.82
N ILE A 51 1.59 1.24 -25.94
CA ILE A 51 1.35 0.20 -24.91
C ILE A 51 2.35 0.36 -23.76
N ASN A 52 3.59 0.74 -24.10
CA ASN A 52 4.65 0.98 -23.11
C ASN A 52 5.63 2.06 -23.61
N TYR A 53 6.46 2.57 -22.71
CA TYR A 53 7.43 3.63 -23.01
C TYR A 53 8.68 3.16 -23.79
N LYS A 54 8.83 1.86 -24.04
CA LYS A 54 9.95 1.28 -24.82
C LYS A 54 9.55 1.01 -26.26
N GLU A 55 8.45 1.57 -26.72
CA GLU A 55 8.07 1.44 -28.12
C GLU A 55 9.04 2.20 -29.01
N PRO A 56 9.49 1.57 -30.13
CA PRO A 56 10.43 2.18 -31.05
C PRO A 56 9.99 3.57 -31.54
N GLU A 57 8.69 3.77 -31.69
CA GLU A 57 8.09 5.01 -32.14
C GLU A 57 8.31 6.16 -31.13
N LEU A 58 8.29 5.87 -29.82
CA LEU A 58 8.56 6.87 -28.79
C LEU A 58 10.05 7.20 -28.67
N GLU A 59 10.93 6.20 -28.83
CA GLU A 59 12.37 6.40 -28.88
C GLU A 59 12.76 7.26 -30.09
N GLU A 60 12.13 7.00 -31.22
CA GLU A 60 12.35 7.76 -32.46
C GLU A 60 11.83 9.20 -32.37
N LEU A 61 10.68 9.39 -31.71
CA LEU A 61 10.15 10.72 -31.38
C LEU A 61 11.12 11.49 -30.49
N ASP A 62 11.58 10.87 -29.39
CA ASP A 62 12.52 11.51 -28.45
C ASP A 62 13.80 11.93 -29.15
N LYS A 63 14.36 11.06 -30.00
CA LYS A 63 15.53 11.36 -30.82
C LYS A 63 15.28 12.57 -31.73
N SER A 64 14.15 12.59 -32.44
CA SER A 64 13.80 13.67 -33.36
C SER A 64 13.62 15.03 -32.67
N LEU A 65 13.00 15.00 -31.47
CA LEU A 65 12.85 16.19 -30.62
C LEU A 65 14.21 16.69 -30.08
N ASN A 66 15.11 15.80 -29.69
CA ASN A 66 16.47 16.17 -29.30
C ASN A 66 17.22 16.87 -30.44
N GLU A 67 17.21 16.26 -31.61
CA GLU A 67 17.85 16.83 -32.79
C GLU A 67 17.28 18.24 -33.15
N LEU A 68 15.98 18.47 -32.93
CA LEU A 68 15.34 19.78 -33.11
C LEU A 68 15.89 20.81 -32.11
N SER A 69 15.96 20.44 -30.81
CA SER A 69 16.47 21.36 -29.78
C SER A 69 17.97 21.59 -29.85
N GLU A 70 18.76 20.63 -30.36
CA GLU A 70 20.19 20.83 -30.65
C GLU A 70 20.43 21.79 -31.81
N LYS A 71 19.55 21.75 -32.80
CA LYS A 71 19.64 22.64 -33.95
C LYS A 71 19.17 24.07 -33.64
N HIS A 72 18.13 24.22 -32.82
CA HIS A 72 17.50 25.48 -32.46
C HIS A 72 17.33 25.58 -30.94
N GLU A 73 18.25 26.27 -30.28
CA GLU A 73 18.23 26.49 -28.81
C GLU A 73 16.93 27.17 -28.36
N ASP A 74 16.35 28.04 -29.18
CA ASP A 74 15.09 28.73 -28.92
C ASP A 74 13.88 27.75 -28.78
N LEU A 75 13.98 26.52 -29.28
CA LEU A 75 12.97 25.49 -29.16
C LEU A 75 13.19 24.52 -27.98
N LYS A 76 14.27 24.67 -27.24
CA LYS A 76 14.62 23.77 -26.15
C LYS A 76 13.55 23.72 -25.07
N GLU A 77 13.01 24.86 -24.68
CA GLU A 77 11.93 24.93 -23.69
C GLU A 77 10.65 24.24 -24.21
N PHE A 78 10.27 24.47 -25.46
CA PHE A 78 9.16 23.82 -26.11
C PHE A 78 9.34 22.28 -26.16
N VAL A 79 10.51 21.85 -26.64
CA VAL A 79 10.84 20.39 -26.67
C VAL A 79 10.76 19.76 -25.31
N ASN A 80 11.32 20.39 -24.28
CA ASN A 80 11.25 19.90 -22.91
C ASN A 80 9.79 19.79 -22.41
N LYS A 81 8.95 20.78 -22.71
CA LYS A 81 7.52 20.74 -22.40
C LYS A 81 6.84 19.54 -23.05
N VAL A 82 7.05 19.32 -24.36
CA VAL A 82 6.45 18.19 -25.10
C VAL A 82 6.90 16.84 -24.48
N LYS A 83 8.18 16.70 -24.15
CA LYS A 83 8.70 15.50 -23.50
C LYS A 83 8.06 15.22 -22.15
N ILE A 84 7.91 16.25 -21.32
CA ILE A 84 7.23 16.13 -20.03
C ILE A 84 5.78 15.66 -20.23
N GLU A 85 5.04 16.24 -21.17
CA GLU A 85 3.66 15.86 -21.47
C GLU A 85 3.53 14.41 -21.97
N VAL A 86 4.45 13.96 -22.83
CA VAL A 86 4.54 12.55 -23.25
C VAL A 86 4.80 11.64 -22.04
N GLN A 87 5.76 12.00 -21.19
CA GLN A 87 6.11 11.22 -20.00
C GLN A 87 4.95 11.13 -19.00
N VAL A 88 4.24 12.23 -18.77
CA VAL A 88 3.04 12.25 -17.91
C VAL A 88 1.99 11.26 -18.37
N TRP A 89 1.71 11.20 -19.69
CA TRP A 89 0.76 10.22 -20.23
C TRP A 89 1.20 8.77 -20.03
N LEU A 90 2.48 8.49 -20.30
CA LEU A 90 3.04 7.14 -20.12
C LEU A 90 2.97 6.71 -18.65
N PHE A 91 3.32 7.59 -17.73
CA PHE A 91 3.24 7.32 -16.29
C PHE A 91 1.80 7.17 -15.80
N THR A 92 0.87 7.96 -16.34
CA THR A 92 -0.57 7.80 -16.03
C THR A 92 -1.06 6.42 -16.45
N LYS A 93 -0.71 5.95 -17.64
CA LYS A 93 -1.07 4.59 -18.10
C LYS A 93 -0.47 3.52 -17.21
N GLN A 94 0.81 3.59 -16.94
CA GLN A 94 1.51 2.61 -16.11
C GLN A 94 0.94 2.57 -14.69
N LEU A 95 0.64 3.71 -14.09
CA LEU A 95 -0.01 3.81 -12.80
C LEU A 95 -1.39 3.12 -12.83
N VAL A 96 -2.21 3.40 -13.84
CA VAL A 96 -3.53 2.78 -14.01
C VAL A 96 -3.41 1.25 -14.14
N GLU A 97 -2.43 0.75 -14.88
CA GLU A 97 -2.18 -0.67 -15.05
C GLU A 97 -1.71 -1.34 -13.74
N ASP A 98 -0.71 -0.77 -13.07
CA ASP A 98 -0.17 -1.30 -11.82
C ASP A 98 -1.23 -1.29 -10.71
N VAL A 99 -1.97 -0.20 -10.56
CA VAL A 99 -3.08 -0.11 -9.60
C VAL A 99 -4.18 -1.13 -9.93
N THR A 100 -4.54 -1.30 -11.20
CA THR A 100 -5.57 -2.26 -11.61
C THR A 100 -5.15 -3.70 -11.32
N LYS A 101 -3.86 -4.03 -11.48
CA LYS A 101 -3.35 -5.36 -11.10
C LYS A 101 -3.53 -5.60 -9.60
N ILE A 102 -3.15 -4.63 -8.75
CA ILE A 102 -3.28 -4.75 -7.29
C ILE A 102 -4.75 -4.84 -6.87
N ILE A 103 -5.63 -4.01 -7.44
CA ILE A 103 -7.09 -4.05 -7.15
C ILE A 103 -7.69 -5.43 -7.44
N ASN A 104 -7.21 -6.10 -8.48
CA ASN A 104 -7.73 -7.40 -8.89
C ASN A 104 -7.16 -8.58 -8.09
N GLU A 105 -6.19 -8.35 -7.19
CA GLU A 105 -5.66 -9.40 -6.33
C GLU A 105 -6.63 -9.70 -5.18
N PRO A 106 -7.20 -10.90 -5.11
CA PRO A 106 -8.20 -11.24 -4.11
C PRO A 106 -7.64 -11.37 -2.69
N ASN A 107 -6.33 -11.58 -2.57
CA ASN A 107 -5.62 -11.69 -1.30
C ASN A 107 -4.28 -10.99 -1.41
N LEU A 108 -4.25 -9.71 -1.04
CA LEU A 108 -3.06 -8.87 -1.15
C LEU A 108 -1.93 -9.34 -0.23
N GLU A 109 -2.24 -9.82 0.96
CA GLU A 109 -1.25 -10.35 1.91
C GLU A 109 -0.51 -11.57 1.33
N LYS A 110 -1.25 -12.49 0.72
CA LYS A 110 -0.66 -13.64 0.03
C LYS A 110 0.18 -13.21 -1.16
N TYR A 111 -0.30 -12.25 -1.96
CA TYR A 111 0.44 -11.71 -3.09
C TYR A 111 1.75 -11.03 -2.65
N GLN A 112 1.73 -10.27 -1.56
CA GLN A 112 2.93 -9.69 -0.95
C GLN A 112 3.95 -10.75 -0.56
N LEU A 113 3.52 -11.83 0.10
CA LEU A 113 4.40 -12.89 0.58
C LEU A 113 5.02 -13.70 -0.57
N GLU A 114 4.23 -14.01 -1.61
CA GLU A 114 4.66 -14.84 -2.74
C GLU A 114 5.44 -14.05 -3.81
N GLN A 115 5.17 -12.74 -3.95
CA GLN A 115 5.72 -11.88 -5.01
C GLN A 115 6.38 -10.60 -4.44
N ASP A 116 6.96 -10.67 -3.26
CA ASP A 116 7.48 -9.53 -2.49
C ASP A 116 8.25 -8.49 -3.33
N LYS A 117 9.21 -8.94 -4.14
CA LYS A 117 10.01 -8.05 -5.00
C LYS A 117 9.19 -7.37 -6.11
N GLU A 118 8.24 -8.07 -6.71
CA GLU A 118 7.40 -7.50 -7.77
C GLU A 118 6.37 -6.55 -7.18
N TYR A 119 5.76 -6.91 -6.05
CA TYR A 119 4.87 -6.07 -5.31
C TYR A 119 5.54 -4.74 -4.91
N ASP A 120 6.73 -4.80 -4.30
CA ASP A 120 7.49 -3.61 -3.92
C ASP A 120 7.82 -2.72 -5.12
N LYS A 121 8.17 -3.31 -6.27
CA LYS A 121 8.37 -2.55 -7.50
C LYS A 121 7.10 -1.89 -8.00
N GLN A 122 5.95 -2.57 -7.92
CA GLN A 122 4.67 -2.00 -8.34
C GLN A 122 4.28 -0.84 -7.44
N ILE A 123 4.36 -1.00 -6.13
CA ILE A 123 4.09 0.08 -5.17
C ILE A 123 5.03 1.26 -5.40
N GLY A 124 6.34 1.00 -5.56
CA GLY A 124 7.31 2.06 -5.87
C GLY A 124 6.94 2.83 -7.14
N ARG A 125 6.63 2.13 -8.23
CA ARG A 125 6.21 2.77 -9.49
C ARG A 125 4.91 3.57 -9.34
N ILE A 126 3.93 3.07 -8.58
CA ILE A 126 2.68 3.80 -8.33
C ILE A 126 2.99 5.13 -7.63
N ILE A 127 3.83 5.10 -6.59
CA ILE A 127 4.23 6.29 -5.85
C ILE A 127 4.99 7.28 -6.74
N ASP A 128 6.02 6.81 -7.43
CA ASP A 128 6.87 7.63 -8.28
C ASP A 128 6.07 8.26 -9.43
N ASN A 129 5.24 7.45 -10.10
CA ASN A 129 4.42 7.92 -11.22
C ASN A 129 3.38 8.94 -10.75
N TYR A 130 2.71 8.72 -9.61
CA TYR A 130 1.72 9.66 -9.08
C TYR A 130 2.37 11.01 -8.72
N ASN A 131 3.51 10.98 -8.04
CA ASN A 131 4.25 12.18 -7.67
C ASN A 131 4.70 12.95 -8.93
N TYR A 132 5.25 12.24 -9.93
CA TYR A 132 5.65 12.87 -11.19
C TYR A 132 4.47 13.53 -11.92
N ILE A 133 3.32 12.85 -12.01
CA ILE A 133 2.10 13.40 -12.62
C ILE A 133 1.66 14.66 -11.87
N LYS A 134 1.61 14.60 -10.53
CA LYS A 134 1.21 15.72 -9.67
C LYS A 134 2.13 16.95 -9.82
N GLU A 135 3.44 16.73 -9.93
CA GLU A 135 4.44 17.79 -10.07
C GLU A 135 4.42 18.45 -11.47
N ASN A 136 4.05 17.70 -12.50
CA ASN A 136 4.20 18.12 -13.90
C ASN A 136 2.88 18.39 -14.62
N THR A 137 1.74 18.39 -13.89
CA THR A 137 0.43 18.69 -14.47
C THR A 137 -0.29 19.79 -13.70
N LYS A 138 -1.27 20.41 -14.37
CA LYS A 138 -2.19 21.33 -13.69
C LYS A 138 -3.21 20.52 -12.88
N TYR A 139 -3.74 21.15 -11.83
CA TYR A 139 -4.73 20.54 -10.94
C TYR A 139 -5.98 19.99 -11.64
N ASP A 140 -6.38 20.63 -12.75
CA ASP A 140 -7.56 20.26 -13.56
C ASP A 140 -7.23 19.37 -14.77
N SER A 141 -6.00 18.83 -14.84
CA SER A 141 -5.60 17.96 -15.95
C SER A 141 -6.32 16.61 -15.92
N LEU A 142 -6.56 16.04 -17.10
CA LEU A 142 -7.16 14.72 -17.25
C LEU A 142 -6.27 13.63 -16.65
N GLU A 143 -4.95 13.76 -16.80
CA GLU A 143 -3.96 12.81 -16.32
C GLU A 143 -3.97 12.71 -14.79
N LEU A 144 -3.95 13.85 -14.11
CA LEU A 144 -4.06 13.89 -12.65
C LEU A 144 -5.42 13.38 -12.17
N TYR A 145 -6.49 13.70 -12.86
CA TYR A 145 -7.82 13.17 -12.55
C TYR A 145 -7.86 11.63 -12.65
N LEU A 146 -7.32 11.05 -13.72
CA LEU A 146 -7.29 9.59 -13.91
C LEU A 146 -6.43 8.91 -12.85
N ALA A 147 -5.25 9.45 -12.57
CA ALA A 147 -4.37 8.94 -11.53
C ALA A 147 -5.03 9.00 -10.16
N THR A 148 -5.59 10.16 -9.78
CA THR A 148 -6.31 10.36 -8.50
C THR A 148 -7.49 9.42 -8.35
N LYS A 149 -8.28 9.23 -9.41
CA LYS A 149 -9.40 8.29 -9.42
C LYS A 149 -8.94 6.86 -9.13
N LYS A 150 -7.84 6.43 -9.75
CA LYS A 150 -7.30 5.08 -9.53
C LYS A 150 -6.72 4.88 -8.13
N ILE A 151 -6.06 5.87 -7.56
CA ILE A 151 -5.60 5.81 -6.16
C ILE A 151 -6.79 5.72 -5.18
N ASN A 152 -7.90 6.44 -5.44
CA ASN A 152 -9.12 6.32 -4.63
C ASN A 152 -9.78 4.93 -4.76
N GLU A 153 -9.78 4.32 -5.95
CA GLU A 153 -10.24 2.94 -6.15
C GLU A 153 -9.37 1.96 -5.34
N LEU A 154 -8.04 2.11 -5.37
CA LEU A 154 -7.11 1.30 -4.59
C LEU A 154 -7.38 1.41 -3.09
N MET A 155 -7.50 2.63 -2.58
CA MET A 155 -7.79 2.93 -1.18
C MET A 155 -9.11 2.29 -0.70
N SER A 156 -10.13 2.27 -1.56
CA SER A 156 -11.44 1.69 -1.21
C SER A 156 -11.45 0.16 -1.25
N THR A 157 -10.58 -0.45 -2.08
CA THR A 157 -10.52 -1.90 -2.27
C THR A 157 -9.62 -2.57 -1.23
N HIS A 158 -8.46 -1.97 -0.96
CA HIS A 158 -7.44 -2.49 -0.06
C HIS A 158 -7.19 -1.54 1.11
N LYS A 159 -7.84 -1.83 2.24
CA LYS A 159 -7.77 -0.99 3.46
C LYS A 159 -6.35 -0.89 4.03
N GLU A 160 -5.54 -1.91 3.84
CA GLU A 160 -4.13 -1.96 4.26
C GLU A 160 -3.25 -0.95 3.53
N LEU A 161 -3.66 -0.49 2.33
CA LEU A 161 -2.96 0.54 1.57
C LEU A 161 -3.54 1.95 1.81
N LYS A 162 -4.53 2.08 2.68
CA LYS A 162 -5.23 3.35 2.92
C LYS A 162 -4.28 4.47 3.31
N GLY A 163 -3.36 4.23 4.24
CA GLY A 163 -2.39 5.25 4.71
C GLY A 163 -1.52 5.79 3.57
N MET A 164 -0.97 4.91 2.74
CA MET A 164 -0.20 5.27 1.55
C MET A 164 -1.03 6.11 0.57
N CYS A 165 -2.25 5.67 0.29
CA CYS A 165 -3.14 6.37 -0.64
C CYS A 165 -3.52 7.77 -0.13
N GLU A 166 -3.83 7.89 1.17
CA GLU A 166 -4.14 9.19 1.80
C GLU A 166 -2.93 10.13 1.73
N GLU A 167 -1.73 9.64 1.98
CA GLU A 167 -0.51 10.44 1.85
C GLU A 167 -0.29 10.94 0.43
N LEU A 168 -0.46 10.10 -0.59
CA LEU A 168 -0.38 10.50 -1.99
C LEU A 168 -1.42 11.57 -2.37
N LEU A 169 -2.67 11.39 -1.92
CA LEU A 169 -3.79 12.25 -2.31
C LEU A 169 -3.77 13.62 -1.60
N TYR A 170 -3.45 13.64 -0.30
CA TYR A 170 -3.68 14.80 0.58
C TYR A 170 -2.41 15.50 1.04
N SER A 171 -1.23 15.03 0.69
CA SER A 171 0.02 15.73 0.96
C SER A 171 0.01 17.09 0.23
N ASN A 172 -0.17 18.16 0.99
CA ASN A 172 -0.19 19.53 0.48
C ASN A 172 1.20 20.10 0.20
N GLU A 173 2.24 19.42 0.67
CA GLU A 173 3.63 19.78 0.42
C GLU A 173 4.24 18.73 -0.50
N HIS A 174 5.16 19.14 -1.38
CA HIS A 174 5.93 18.29 -2.31
C HIS A 174 6.84 17.25 -1.59
N LYS A 175 6.32 16.64 -0.52
CA LYS A 175 6.99 15.58 0.20
C LYS A 175 6.81 14.30 -0.62
N LYS A 176 7.88 13.86 -1.25
CA LYS A 176 7.92 12.52 -1.85
C LYS A 176 7.60 11.51 -0.77
N VAL A 177 6.64 10.64 -1.04
CA VAL A 177 6.38 9.47 -0.17
C VAL A 177 7.66 8.64 -0.15
N ASP A 178 8.22 8.43 1.04
CA ASP A 178 9.45 7.69 1.20
C ASP A 178 9.14 6.19 1.23
N LEU A 179 9.59 5.47 0.20
CA LEU A 179 9.39 4.03 0.07
C LEU A 179 10.03 3.24 1.23
N ASP A 180 11.18 3.72 1.74
CA ASP A 180 11.88 3.05 2.84
C ASP A 180 11.13 3.25 4.16
N GLU A 181 10.49 4.41 4.35
CA GLU A 181 9.62 4.65 5.49
C GLU A 181 8.35 3.77 5.45
N LEU A 182 7.75 3.61 4.28
CA LEU A 182 6.61 2.69 4.08
C LEU A 182 7.00 1.23 4.34
N LYS A 183 8.18 0.81 3.89
CA LYS A 183 8.69 -0.55 4.17
C LYS A 183 8.88 -0.76 5.66
N LYS A 184 9.47 0.20 6.36
CA LYS A 184 9.67 0.14 7.81
C LYS A 184 8.34 0.10 8.57
N GLN A 185 7.36 0.88 8.17
CA GLN A 185 6.00 0.83 8.75
C GLN A 185 5.34 -0.54 8.51
N ARG A 186 5.50 -1.11 7.30
CA ARG A 186 4.97 -2.43 6.97
C ARG A 186 5.61 -3.54 7.83
N GLU A 187 6.94 -3.51 7.99
CA GLU A 187 7.66 -4.45 8.86
C GLU A 187 7.18 -4.35 10.30
N GLN A 188 7.01 -3.12 10.82
CA GLN A 188 6.48 -2.89 12.16
C GLN A 188 5.05 -3.39 12.33
N ASN A 189 4.18 -3.17 11.33
CA ASN A 189 2.81 -3.67 11.34
C ASN A 189 2.76 -5.19 11.28
N HIS A 190 3.62 -5.82 10.46
CA HIS A 190 3.72 -7.28 10.38
C HIS A 190 4.21 -7.88 11.70
N GLU A 191 5.24 -7.31 12.32
CA GLU A 191 5.70 -7.75 13.65
C GLU A 191 4.62 -7.59 14.73
N ALA A 192 3.84 -6.48 14.68
CA ALA A 192 2.72 -6.27 15.58
C ALA A 192 1.64 -7.34 15.37
N GLN A 193 1.30 -7.64 14.11
CA GLN A 193 0.34 -8.69 13.77
C GLN A 193 0.78 -10.06 14.29
N LEU A 194 2.04 -10.45 14.07
CA LEU A 194 2.57 -11.72 14.59
C LEU A 194 2.50 -11.81 16.11
N LYS A 195 2.75 -10.70 16.82
CA LYS A 195 2.61 -10.65 18.30
C LYS A 195 1.17 -10.83 18.72
N ASN A 196 0.22 -10.21 18.02
CA ASN A 196 -1.21 -10.30 18.29
C ASN A 196 -1.72 -11.73 18.06
N ASP A 197 -1.36 -12.35 16.94
CA ASP A 197 -1.76 -13.73 16.61
C ASP A 197 -1.16 -14.73 17.62
N LYS A 198 0.06 -14.47 18.09
CA LYS A 198 0.70 -15.28 19.14
C LYS A 198 -0.03 -15.14 20.49
N LEU A 199 -0.45 -13.93 20.88
CA LEU A 199 -1.22 -13.71 22.10
C LEU A 199 -2.56 -14.42 22.02
N GLU A 200 -3.30 -14.30 20.92
CA GLU A 200 -4.56 -15.03 20.69
C GLU A 200 -4.39 -16.54 20.80
N SER A 201 -3.35 -17.07 20.14
CA SER A 201 -3.03 -18.51 20.19
C SER A 201 -2.67 -18.99 21.60
N ASN A 202 -1.89 -18.20 22.35
CA ASN A 202 -1.51 -18.51 23.73
C ASN A 202 -2.73 -18.51 24.68
N LEU A 203 -3.66 -17.56 24.52
CA LEU A 203 -4.90 -17.53 25.30
C LEU A 203 -5.79 -18.72 25.01
N LYS A 204 -5.94 -19.12 23.74
CA LYS A 204 -6.65 -20.34 23.33
C LYS A 204 -6.02 -21.57 23.98
N ALA A 205 -4.70 -21.69 23.90
CA ALA A 205 -3.96 -22.81 24.51
C ALA A 205 -4.12 -22.84 26.03
N LEU A 206 -4.05 -21.68 26.71
CA LEU A 206 -4.26 -21.59 28.16
C LEU A 206 -5.69 -22.02 28.53
N SER A 207 -6.71 -21.56 27.80
CA SER A 207 -8.10 -21.95 28.02
C SER A 207 -8.32 -23.48 27.92
N VAL A 208 -7.72 -24.11 26.93
CA VAL A 208 -7.75 -25.59 26.76
C VAL A 208 -7.01 -26.28 27.90
N GLU A 209 -5.82 -25.78 28.25
CA GLU A 209 -4.99 -26.36 29.32
C GLU A 209 -5.72 -26.34 30.68
N ILE A 210 -6.39 -25.23 31.01
CA ILE A 210 -7.22 -25.11 32.22
C ILE A 210 -8.39 -26.11 32.18
N THR A 211 -9.08 -26.20 31.04
CA THR A 211 -10.23 -27.12 30.87
C THR A 211 -9.80 -28.58 31.01
N ASP A 212 -8.66 -28.95 30.45
CA ASP A 212 -8.15 -30.32 30.55
C ASP A 212 -7.63 -30.65 31.95
N TYR A 213 -7.10 -29.64 32.65
CA TYR A 213 -6.71 -29.81 34.05
C TYR A 213 -7.94 -30.00 34.96
N TYR A 214 -9.01 -29.24 34.72
CA TYR A 214 -10.28 -29.36 35.43
C TYR A 214 -10.88 -30.80 35.41
N LYS A 215 -10.64 -31.54 34.34
CA LYS A 215 -11.13 -32.93 34.17
C LYS A 215 -10.30 -33.97 34.97
N LYS A 216 -9.14 -33.61 35.49
CA LYS A 216 -8.23 -34.52 36.19
C LYS A 216 -8.59 -34.60 37.69
N PRO A 217 -8.51 -35.77 38.33
CA PRO A 217 -8.72 -35.86 39.77
C PRO A 217 -7.54 -35.27 40.53
N GLY A 218 -7.84 -34.45 41.53
CA GLY A 218 -6.86 -33.81 42.42
C GLY A 218 -6.42 -32.46 41.94
N PHE A 219 -6.17 -31.55 42.91
CA PHE A 219 -5.73 -30.16 42.61
C PHE A 219 -4.32 -29.91 43.15
N ASP A 220 -3.54 -29.27 42.29
CA ASP A 220 -2.25 -28.72 42.68
C ASP A 220 -2.32 -27.18 42.66
N ASN A 221 -2.18 -26.59 43.86
CA ASN A 221 -2.21 -25.12 44.03
C ASN A 221 -1.09 -24.41 43.23
N LYS A 222 0.02 -25.10 42.95
CA LYS A 222 1.08 -24.55 42.09
C LYS A 222 0.61 -24.39 40.67
N LYS A 223 -0.16 -25.36 40.15
CA LYS A 223 -0.68 -25.32 38.79
C LYS A 223 -1.74 -24.22 38.63
N TYR A 224 -2.63 -24.07 39.64
CA TYR A 224 -3.57 -22.94 39.65
C TYR A 224 -2.87 -21.58 39.66
N LYS A 225 -1.82 -21.40 40.49
CA LYS A 225 -1.04 -20.16 40.50
C LYS A 225 -0.34 -19.91 39.17
N ASP A 226 0.18 -20.95 38.52
CA ASP A 226 0.76 -20.82 37.18
C ASP A 226 -0.24 -20.28 36.17
N PHE A 227 -1.42 -20.84 36.10
CA PHE A 227 -2.49 -20.36 35.23
C PHE A 227 -2.91 -18.92 35.54
N SER A 228 -3.04 -18.58 36.82
CA SER A 228 -3.38 -17.21 37.27
C SER A 228 -2.32 -16.18 36.87
N ASN A 229 -1.06 -16.52 37.04
CA ASN A 229 0.06 -15.64 36.66
C ASN A 229 0.10 -15.42 35.14
N ARG A 230 0.00 -16.49 34.34
CA ARG A 230 0.00 -16.40 32.89
C ARG A 230 -1.18 -15.56 32.37
N LEU A 231 -2.36 -15.71 32.99
CA LEU A 231 -3.52 -14.91 32.63
C LEU A 231 -3.33 -13.43 32.98
N ALA A 232 -2.69 -13.10 34.12
CA ALA A 232 -2.35 -11.73 34.50
C ALA A 232 -1.32 -11.08 33.56
N ASP A 233 -0.35 -11.86 33.09
CA ASP A 233 0.63 -11.42 32.10
C ASP A 233 -0.08 -11.08 30.77
N TYR A 234 -0.98 -11.94 30.30
CA TYR A 234 -1.76 -11.69 29.08
C TYR A 234 -2.72 -10.50 29.21
N ASP A 235 -3.33 -10.26 30.38
CA ASP A 235 -4.13 -9.05 30.65
C ASP A 235 -3.27 -7.78 30.48
N THR A 236 -2.03 -7.84 30.99
CA THR A 236 -1.09 -6.73 30.88
C THR A 236 -0.68 -6.47 29.42
N GLU A 237 -0.45 -7.52 28.63
CA GLU A 237 -0.16 -7.41 27.20
C GLU A 237 -1.38 -6.86 26.44
N LEU A 238 -2.57 -7.40 26.69
CA LEU A 238 -3.81 -6.99 26.05
C LEU A 238 -4.13 -5.51 26.27
N LYS A 239 -3.92 -5.00 27.49
CA LYS A 239 -4.10 -3.57 27.79
C LYS A 239 -3.19 -2.65 26.98
N LYS A 240 -1.95 -3.09 26.68
CA LYS A 240 -1.01 -2.31 25.84
C LYS A 240 -1.41 -2.29 24.37
N LEU A 241 -2.17 -3.28 23.92
CA LEU A 241 -2.56 -3.43 22.51
C LEU A 241 -3.85 -2.67 22.16
N LYS A 242 -4.67 -2.27 23.16
CA LYS A 242 -5.98 -1.67 22.98
C LYS A 242 -6.01 -0.50 21.99
N ASP A 243 -5.03 0.40 22.09
CA ASP A 243 -4.96 1.60 21.29
C ASP A 243 -4.17 1.44 19.98
N ASN A 244 -3.56 0.25 19.77
CA ASN A 244 -2.61 -0.01 18.69
C ASN A 244 -3.06 -1.11 17.71
N MET A 245 -4.31 -1.57 17.79
CA MET A 245 -4.83 -2.60 16.90
C MET A 245 -6.27 -2.31 16.46
N PRO A 246 -6.74 -2.90 15.33
CA PRO A 246 -8.13 -2.81 14.90
C PRO A 246 -9.09 -3.34 15.97
N GLU A 247 -10.19 -2.64 16.20
CA GLU A 247 -11.20 -2.97 17.23
C GLU A 247 -11.72 -4.42 17.11
N GLU A 248 -11.94 -4.88 15.88
CA GLU A 248 -12.41 -6.24 15.61
C GLU A 248 -11.39 -7.30 16.08
N GLN A 249 -10.10 -7.07 15.84
CA GLN A 249 -9.04 -7.97 16.28
C GLN A 249 -8.88 -7.93 17.81
N TYR A 250 -8.94 -6.74 18.40
CA TYR A 250 -8.91 -6.59 19.86
C TYR A 250 -10.04 -7.35 20.52
N ASN A 251 -11.25 -7.23 20.00
CA ASN A 251 -12.42 -7.92 20.54
C ASN A 251 -12.30 -9.45 20.45
N ARG A 252 -11.74 -9.99 19.37
CA ARG A 252 -11.47 -11.44 19.26
C ARG A 252 -10.51 -11.94 20.35
N ILE A 253 -9.41 -11.21 20.59
CA ILE A 253 -8.44 -11.58 21.62
C ILE A 253 -9.03 -11.42 23.00
N LEU A 254 -9.84 -10.39 23.23
CA LEU A 254 -10.55 -10.14 24.47
C LEU A 254 -11.54 -11.25 24.80
N ASP A 255 -12.25 -11.78 23.81
CA ASP A 255 -13.16 -12.93 23.96
C ASP A 255 -12.41 -14.19 24.42
N GLU A 256 -11.23 -14.45 23.85
CA GLU A 256 -10.40 -15.58 24.28
C GLU A 256 -9.85 -15.38 25.70
N PHE A 257 -9.52 -14.15 26.07
CA PHE A 257 -9.11 -13.80 27.43
C PHE A 257 -10.25 -14.08 28.44
N TYR A 258 -11.46 -13.60 28.16
CA TYR A 258 -12.62 -13.84 29.04
C TYR A 258 -12.99 -15.32 29.11
N ARG A 259 -12.80 -16.08 28.03
CA ARG A 259 -12.99 -17.53 28.04
C ARG A 259 -11.98 -18.20 28.97
N ALA A 260 -10.71 -17.86 28.90
CA ALA A 260 -9.68 -18.40 29.78
C ALA A 260 -9.91 -18.00 31.24
N GLN A 261 -10.34 -16.77 31.50
CA GLN A 261 -10.70 -16.26 32.83
C GLN A 261 -11.89 -17.07 33.41
N GLY A 262 -12.96 -17.24 32.64
CA GLY A 262 -14.11 -18.03 33.08
C GLY A 262 -13.77 -19.46 33.42
N ASN A 263 -12.90 -20.10 32.63
CA ASN A 263 -12.42 -21.46 32.92
C ASN A 263 -11.57 -21.50 34.19
N LEU A 264 -10.77 -20.49 34.48
CA LEU A 264 -9.96 -20.37 35.70
C LEU A 264 -10.85 -20.17 36.94
N GLU A 265 -11.89 -19.34 36.83
CA GLU A 265 -12.89 -19.16 37.91
C GLU A 265 -13.65 -20.44 38.22
N ALA A 266 -14.09 -21.17 37.20
CA ALA A 266 -14.74 -22.46 37.38
C ALA A 266 -13.81 -23.45 38.08
N LEU A 267 -12.54 -23.51 37.70
CA LEU A 267 -11.54 -24.33 38.37
C LEU A 267 -11.37 -23.94 39.84
N ASN A 268 -11.33 -22.66 40.17
CA ASN A 268 -11.23 -22.17 41.53
C ASN A 268 -12.43 -22.58 42.39
N GLN A 269 -13.65 -22.45 41.86
CA GLN A 269 -14.87 -22.85 42.58
C GLN A 269 -14.89 -24.35 42.86
N GLU A 270 -14.46 -25.17 41.93
CA GLU A 270 -14.39 -26.63 42.15
C GLU A 270 -13.31 -26.98 43.18
N MET A 271 -12.16 -26.31 43.16
CA MET A 271 -11.14 -26.44 44.22
C MET A 271 -11.72 -26.18 45.62
N LEU A 272 -12.42 -25.05 45.78
CA LEU A 272 -13.02 -24.66 47.05
C LEU A 272 -14.06 -25.67 47.52
N LYS A 273 -14.86 -26.23 46.60
CA LYS A 273 -15.84 -27.26 46.90
C LYS A 273 -15.18 -28.56 47.40
N GLN A 274 -14.11 -28.99 46.75
CA GLN A 274 -13.38 -30.20 47.17
C GLN A 274 -12.68 -30.02 48.52
N ILE A 275 -12.11 -28.83 48.80
CA ILE A 275 -11.51 -28.52 50.10
C ILE A 275 -12.60 -28.65 51.20
N LYS A 276 -13.77 -28.01 51.01
CA LYS A 276 -14.87 -28.11 51.97
C LYS A 276 -15.34 -29.54 52.19
N GLN A 277 -15.46 -30.33 51.13
CA GLN A 277 -15.85 -31.73 51.23
C GLN A 277 -14.81 -32.59 52.02
N ALA A 278 -13.52 -32.30 51.81
CA ALA A 278 -12.46 -32.98 52.56
C ALA A 278 -12.51 -32.60 54.06
N GLU A 279 -12.69 -31.31 54.38
CA GLU A 279 -12.83 -30.81 55.75
C GLU A 279 -14.05 -31.44 56.44
N GLU A 280 -15.20 -31.54 55.77
CA GLU A 280 -16.40 -32.17 56.28
C GLU A 280 -16.21 -33.69 56.54
N GLN A 281 -15.47 -34.38 55.67
CA GLN A 281 -15.14 -35.79 55.85
C GLN A 281 -14.19 -36.03 57.04
N GLU A 282 -13.19 -35.14 57.22
CA GLU A 282 -12.26 -35.21 58.34
C GLU A 282 -12.97 -34.96 59.67
N ILE A 283 -13.90 -33.99 59.72
CA ILE A 283 -14.76 -33.74 60.90
C ILE A 283 -15.62 -34.97 61.21
N ARG A 284 -16.27 -35.58 60.23
CA ARG A 284 -17.10 -36.78 60.41
C ARG A 284 -16.28 -38.01 60.86
N GLY A 285 -15.07 -38.16 60.32
CA GLY A 285 -14.15 -39.23 60.71
C GLY A 285 -13.68 -39.14 62.15
N ASN A 286 -13.54 -37.92 62.69
CA ASN A 286 -13.14 -37.69 64.08
C ASN A 286 -14.26 -37.83 65.09
N PHE A 287 -15.54 -37.87 64.65
CA PHE A 287 -16.71 -38.16 65.53
C PHE A 287 -17.15 -39.62 65.56
N THR A 288 -16.47 -40.52 64.84
CA THR A 288 -16.79 -41.97 64.76
C THR A 288 -15.80 -42.82 65.51
N LEU A 289 -14.91 -42.27 66.35
CA LEU A 289 -14.08 -42.94 67.34
C LEU A 289 -14.59 -42.65 68.76
#